data_121062f82b665c400d812cc69dc9e436
#
_entry.id   121062f82b665c400d812cc69dc9e436
#
_cell.length_a   1.000
_cell.length_b   1.000
_cell.length_c   1.000
_cell.angle_alpha   90.00
_cell.angle_beta   90.00
_cell.angle_gamma   90.00
#
_symmetry.space_group_name_H-M   'P 1'
#
loop_
_entity.id
_entity.type
_entity.pdbx_description
1 polymer ?
#
loop_
_entity_poly.entity_id
_entity_poly.type
_entity_poly.pdbx_seq_one_letter_code
_entity_poly.pdbx_strand_id
1 'polypeptide(L)'
;MTARRIVSIMMPHLSMERWTVVMERNGTAPPDDVPVVLARDGQHGPVVHATNRAARILGVNAGARIVDMKAICPELQIEYADIGGDRRALDNLVLWARRWCPWSVRDGDDGLILDTTGSDHLMGGEAAMLREMETQLSLLGLTSRLAVAPTWGAAWALARFGPVRSVCGLDETPWKLGALPVAGLRLNGETLLLLRRLGLKTIGAVMDVPRLSLTRRFVKAALHANPLMRLDQALGKTPEPVASIDAPPRIHVQTKLPEPIQDPTSHLPELCEDLCEQLSHTGQGCRQLHLTVYKTDGEVSSITVATSATTRDPNHLHALF
;
A
#
# COMPACT_ATOMS: atom_id res chain seq x y z
N MET A 1 -10.86 -5.56 26.97
CA MET A 1 -10.62 -4.87 25.68
C MET A 1 -9.64 -5.73 24.90
N THR A 2 -10.02 -6.18 23.72
CA THR A 2 -9.13 -6.96 22.82
C THR A 2 -7.93 -6.08 22.46
N ALA A 3 -6.71 -6.61 22.56
CA ALA A 3 -5.51 -5.90 22.16
C ALA A 3 -5.60 -5.57 20.66
N ARG A 4 -5.19 -4.38 20.27
CA ARG A 4 -5.19 -3.94 18.86
C ARG A 4 -4.28 -4.83 18.03
N ARG A 5 -4.66 -5.12 16.79
CA ARG A 5 -3.92 -6.00 15.87
C ARG A 5 -3.74 -5.32 14.52
N ILE A 6 -2.51 -4.90 14.25
CA ILE A 6 -2.15 -4.17 13.04
C ILE A 6 -1.30 -5.07 12.15
N VAL A 7 -1.71 -5.23 10.89
CA VAL A 7 -0.91 -5.87 9.85
C VAL A 7 -0.19 -4.80 9.03
N SER A 8 1.12 -4.97 8.85
CA SER A 8 1.92 -4.24 7.88
C SER A 8 2.28 -5.16 6.72
N ILE A 9 2.00 -4.72 5.51
CA ILE A 9 2.40 -5.37 4.26
C ILE A 9 3.43 -4.46 3.60
N MET A 10 4.62 -4.99 3.31
CA MET A 10 5.66 -4.33 2.52
C MET A 10 5.85 -5.06 1.21
N MET A 11 5.92 -4.33 0.12
CA MET A 11 6.17 -4.84 -1.24
C MET A 11 7.48 -4.25 -1.76
N PRO A 12 8.64 -4.90 -1.46
CA PRO A 12 9.96 -4.32 -1.67
C PRO A 12 10.32 -4.08 -3.13
N HIS A 13 9.58 -4.71 -4.04
CA HIS A 13 9.86 -4.67 -5.47
C HIS A 13 8.67 -4.15 -6.30
N LEU A 14 7.69 -3.52 -5.66
CA LEU A 14 6.42 -3.10 -6.27
C LEU A 14 6.62 -2.44 -7.64
N SER A 15 7.47 -1.41 -7.72
CA SER A 15 7.67 -0.65 -8.98
C SER A 15 8.21 -1.53 -10.10
N MET A 16 9.20 -2.38 -9.80
CA MET A 16 9.78 -3.28 -10.80
C MET A 16 8.82 -4.39 -11.19
N GLU A 17 8.15 -5.03 -10.23
CA GLU A 17 7.20 -6.11 -10.50
C GLU A 17 6.00 -5.60 -11.30
N ARG A 18 5.47 -4.42 -10.96
CA ARG A 18 4.40 -3.78 -11.74
C ARG A 18 4.86 -3.45 -13.17
N TRP A 19 6.06 -2.91 -13.33
CA TRP A 19 6.65 -2.66 -14.65
C TRP A 19 6.79 -3.95 -15.46
N THR A 20 7.32 -5.01 -14.87
CA THR A 20 7.47 -6.33 -15.51
C THR A 20 6.12 -6.86 -16.01
N VAL A 21 5.09 -6.85 -15.18
CA VAL A 21 3.73 -7.28 -15.57
C VAL A 21 3.19 -6.49 -16.77
N VAL A 22 3.45 -5.18 -16.82
CA VAL A 22 3.04 -4.34 -17.95
C VAL A 22 3.81 -4.72 -19.22
N MET A 23 5.12 -4.95 -19.12
CA MET A 23 5.94 -5.36 -20.27
C MET A 23 5.57 -6.74 -20.79
N GLU A 24 5.29 -7.68 -19.91
CA GLU A 24 4.80 -9.03 -20.27
C GLU A 24 3.47 -8.97 -21.02
N ARG A 25 2.51 -8.18 -20.55
CA ARG A 25 1.21 -7.99 -21.24
C ARG A 25 1.36 -7.38 -22.63
N ASN A 26 2.37 -6.54 -22.82
CA ASN A 26 2.66 -5.91 -24.11
C ASN A 26 3.55 -6.79 -25.03
N GLY A 27 4.04 -7.94 -24.54
CA GLY A 27 4.97 -8.79 -25.27
C GLY A 27 6.37 -8.18 -25.45
N THR A 28 6.75 -7.22 -24.61
CA THR A 28 8.02 -6.48 -24.68
C THR A 28 8.89 -6.68 -23.44
N ALA A 29 8.57 -7.63 -22.58
CA ALA A 29 9.36 -7.94 -21.41
C ALA A 29 10.76 -8.44 -21.83
N PRO A 30 11.85 -7.87 -21.27
CA PRO A 30 13.18 -8.39 -21.50
C PRO A 30 13.34 -9.76 -20.83
N PRO A 31 14.29 -10.61 -21.31
CA PRO A 31 14.65 -11.84 -20.62
C PRO A 31 15.10 -11.61 -19.17
N ASP A 32 14.94 -12.58 -18.29
CA ASP A 32 15.21 -12.47 -16.84
C ASP A 32 16.70 -12.21 -16.50
N ASP A 33 17.60 -12.56 -17.39
CA ASP A 33 19.05 -12.37 -17.24
C ASP A 33 19.51 -10.97 -17.68
N VAL A 34 18.65 -10.20 -18.35
CA VAL A 34 18.96 -8.82 -18.75
C VAL A 34 18.84 -7.89 -17.56
N PRO A 35 19.93 -7.13 -17.19
CA PRO A 35 19.88 -6.20 -16.08
C PRO A 35 19.05 -4.95 -16.45
N VAL A 36 18.00 -4.70 -15.69
CA VAL A 36 17.06 -3.58 -15.89
C VAL A 36 16.95 -2.76 -14.61
N VAL A 37 16.94 -1.43 -14.78
CA VAL A 37 16.61 -0.48 -13.73
C VAL A 37 15.48 0.45 -14.15
N LEU A 38 14.69 0.85 -13.18
CA LEU A 38 13.76 1.97 -13.31
C LEU A 38 14.45 3.21 -12.74
N ALA A 39 14.60 4.24 -13.58
CA ALA A 39 15.19 5.51 -13.20
C ALA A 39 14.13 6.51 -12.75
N ARG A 40 14.51 7.42 -11.88
CA ARG A 40 13.74 8.63 -11.57
C ARG A 40 14.66 9.84 -11.54
N ASP A 41 14.08 11.03 -11.67
CA ASP A 41 14.84 12.26 -11.54
C ASP A 41 15.38 12.42 -10.11
N GLY A 42 16.63 12.84 -10.01
CA GLY A 42 17.31 13.16 -8.78
C GLY A 42 17.96 14.56 -8.86
N GLN A 43 18.40 15.08 -7.72
CA GLN A 43 18.96 16.44 -7.62
C GLN A 43 20.17 16.68 -8.54
N HIS A 44 20.96 15.64 -8.84
CA HIS A 44 22.18 15.71 -9.65
C HIS A 44 22.12 14.74 -10.85
N GLY A 45 20.97 14.64 -11.49
CA GLY A 45 20.70 13.73 -12.59
C GLY A 45 19.94 12.46 -12.17
N PRO A 46 19.61 11.59 -13.14
CA PRO A 46 18.80 10.41 -12.89
C PRO A 46 19.45 9.44 -11.88
N VAL A 47 18.63 8.92 -10.98
CA VAL A 47 19.02 7.92 -9.97
C VAL A 47 18.20 6.64 -10.13
N VAL A 48 18.76 5.53 -9.72
CA VAL A 48 18.10 4.23 -9.70
C VAL A 48 16.96 4.27 -8.69
N HIS A 49 15.73 4.08 -9.15
CA HIS A 49 14.53 3.94 -8.31
C HIS A 49 14.29 2.49 -7.91
N ALA A 50 14.29 1.58 -8.89
CA ALA A 50 14.11 0.14 -8.67
C ALA A 50 15.03 -0.66 -9.61
N THR A 51 15.32 -1.91 -9.21
CA THR A 51 16.22 -2.81 -9.93
C THR A 51 15.60 -4.18 -10.06
N ASN A 52 15.75 -4.86 -11.19
CA ASN A 52 15.42 -6.27 -11.30
C ASN A 52 16.49 -7.15 -10.62
N ARG A 53 16.26 -8.48 -10.60
CA ARG A 53 17.18 -9.41 -9.97
C ARG A 53 18.56 -9.43 -10.63
N ALA A 54 18.63 -9.41 -11.96
CA ALA A 54 19.87 -9.42 -12.71
C ALA A 54 20.74 -8.20 -12.39
N ALA A 55 20.16 -7.00 -12.39
CA ALA A 55 20.89 -5.78 -12.03
C ALA A 55 21.41 -5.81 -10.58
N ARG A 56 20.62 -6.34 -9.62
CA ARG A 56 21.08 -6.47 -8.22
C ARG A 56 22.27 -7.41 -8.07
N ILE A 57 22.30 -8.53 -8.79
CA ILE A 57 23.43 -9.49 -8.76
C ILE A 57 24.71 -8.80 -9.26
N LEU A 58 24.59 -7.89 -10.22
CA LEU A 58 25.72 -7.11 -10.76
C LEU A 58 26.08 -5.90 -9.89
N GLY A 59 25.48 -5.75 -8.70
CA GLY A 59 25.83 -4.70 -7.74
C GLY A 59 25.14 -3.36 -8.00
N VAL A 60 24.14 -3.30 -8.88
CA VAL A 60 23.34 -2.09 -9.11
C VAL A 60 22.38 -1.88 -7.95
N ASN A 61 22.48 -0.73 -7.27
CA ASN A 61 21.74 -0.44 -6.06
C ASN A 61 20.76 0.75 -6.25
N ALA A 62 19.60 0.65 -5.63
CA ALA A 62 18.65 1.77 -5.57
C ALA A 62 19.28 3.00 -4.88
N GLY A 63 18.96 4.18 -5.40
CA GLY A 63 19.52 5.46 -4.94
C GLY A 63 20.86 5.84 -5.56
N ALA A 64 21.57 4.93 -6.23
CA ALA A 64 22.79 5.23 -6.96
C ALA A 64 22.49 6.07 -8.24
N ARG A 65 23.47 6.86 -8.68
CA ARG A 65 23.31 7.61 -9.96
C ARG A 65 23.39 6.64 -11.13
N ILE A 66 22.53 6.83 -12.12
CA ILE A 66 22.50 5.99 -13.32
C ILE A 66 23.85 5.96 -14.04
N VAL A 67 24.53 7.10 -14.12
CA VAL A 67 25.84 7.20 -14.78
C VAL A 67 26.88 6.30 -14.13
N ASP A 68 26.92 6.25 -12.79
CA ASP A 68 27.85 5.42 -12.05
C ASP A 68 27.54 3.93 -12.25
N MET A 69 26.26 3.58 -12.28
CA MET A 69 25.82 2.19 -12.49
C MET A 69 26.07 1.72 -13.94
N LYS A 70 25.91 2.60 -14.91
CA LYS A 70 26.20 2.30 -16.31
C LYS A 70 27.71 2.05 -16.55
N ALA A 71 28.58 2.70 -15.77
CA ALA A 71 30.03 2.47 -15.82
C ALA A 71 30.41 1.07 -15.27
N ILE A 72 29.64 0.55 -14.31
CA ILE A 72 29.87 -0.80 -13.72
C ILE A 72 29.21 -1.88 -14.59
N CYS A 73 28.04 -1.59 -15.15
CA CYS A 73 27.22 -2.51 -15.94
C CYS A 73 26.87 -1.84 -17.28
N PRO A 74 27.72 -1.93 -18.32
CA PRO A 74 27.47 -1.28 -19.62
C PRO A 74 26.21 -1.75 -20.34
N GLU A 75 25.81 -3.01 -20.15
CA GLU A 75 24.61 -3.63 -20.70
C GLU A 75 23.31 -3.24 -19.97
N LEU A 76 23.40 -2.45 -18.88
CA LEU A 76 22.25 -2.06 -18.06
C LEU A 76 21.18 -1.36 -18.92
N GLN A 77 19.97 -1.94 -18.96
CA GLN A 77 18.80 -1.30 -19.54
C GLN A 77 18.19 -0.30 -18.57
N ILE A 78 17.82 0.86 -19.07
CA ILE A 78 17.31 1.95 -18.25
C ILE A 78 15.93 2.32 -18.77
N GLU A 79 14.93 2.14 -17.90
CA GLU A 79 13.55 2.56 -18.11
C GLU A 79 13.18 3.62 -17.08
N TYR A 80 12.15 4.41 -17.34
CA TYR A 80 11.67 5.39 -16.37
C TYR A 80 10.57 4.81 -15.48
N ALA A 81 10.64 5.11 -14.17
CA ALA A 81 9.65 4.69 -13.19
C ALA A 81 8.34 5.47 -13.37
N ASP A 82 7.21 4.76 -13.43
CA ASP A 82 5.87 5.36 -13.36
C ASP A 82 5.42 5.49 -11.90
N ILE A 83 5.99 6.48 -11.20
CA ILE A 83 5.67 6.75 -9.78
C ILE A 83 4.18 7.02 -9.56
N GLY A 84 3.53 7.71 -10.52
CA GLY A 84 2.08 7.94 -10.46
C GLY A 84 1.27 6.65 -10.56
N GLY A 85 1.69 5.75 -11.44
CA GLY A 85 1.09 4.42 -11.57
C GLY A 85 1.32 3.54 -10.34
N ASP A 86 2.50 3.60 -9.73
CA ASP A 86 2.80 2.86 -8.49
C ASP A 86 1.87 3.31 -7.35
N ARG A 87 1.65 4.61 -7.22
CA ARG A 87 0.71 5.17 -6.23
C ARG A 87 -0.72 4.74 -6.48
N ARG A 88 -1.19 4.81 -7.74
CA ARG A 88 -2.53 4.30 -8.11
C ARG A 88 -2.67 2.80 -7.83
N ALA A 89 -1.64 2.01 -8.10
CA ALA A 89 -1.64 0.59 -7.79
C ALA A 89 -1.76 0.33 -6.27
N LEU A 90 -1.02 1.08 -5.45
CA LEU A 90 -1.14 1.02 -3.99
C LEU A 90 -2.53 1.43 -3.50
N ASP A 91 -3.11 2.49 -4.05
CA ASP A 91 -4.46 2.94 -3.68
C ASP A 91 -5.50 1.87 -4.05
N ASN A 92 -5.36 1.20 -5.19
CA ASN A 92 -6.20 0.06 -5.57
C ASN A 92 -6.00 -1.14 -4.63
N LEU A 93 -4.76 -1.43 -4.22
CA LEU A 93 -4.47 -2.49 -3.26
C LEU A 93 -5.04 -2.17 -1.86
N VAL A 94 -5.10 -0.91 -1.43
CA VAL A 94 -5.79 -0.51 -0.19
C VAL A 94 -7.26 -0.90 -0.26
N LEU A 95 -7.93 -0.62 -1.38
CA LEU A 95 -9.34 -0.98 -1.58
C LEU A 95 -9.52 -2.50 -1.65
N TRP A 96 -8.64 -3.19 -2.36
CA TRP A 96 -8.63 -4.64 -2.48
C TRP A 96 -8.39 -5.34 -1.14
N ALA A 97 -7.55 -4.76 -0.25
CA ALA A 97 -7.26 -5.28 1.08
C ALA A 97 -8.46 -5.23 2.05
N ARG A 98 -9.54 -4.50 1.70
CA ARG A 98 -10.79 -4.46 2.48
C ARG A 98 -11.46 -5.82 2.64
N ARG A 99 -11.10 -6.81 1.84
CA ARG A 99 -11.56 -8.20 2.01
C ARG A 99 -11.16 -8.82 3.36
N TRP A 100 -10.09 -8.31 3.99
CA TRP A 100 -9.62 -8.79 5.30
C TRP A 100 -10.06 -7.88 6.45
N CYS A 101 -10.14 -6.57 6.21
CA CYS A 101 -10.63 -5.63 7.20
C CYS A 101 -11.03 -4.30 6.52
N PRO A 102 -11.99 -3.55 7.11
CA PRO A 102 -12.43 -2.29 6.53
C PRO A 102 -11.41 -1.14 6.72
N TRP A 103 -10.50 -1.25 7.65
CA TRP A 103 -9.53 -0.21 7.99
C TRP A 103 -8.17 -0.52 7.36
N SER A 104 -7.97 0.00 6.19
CA SER A 104 -6.73 -0.13 5.42
C SER A 104 -6.27 1.22 4.89
N VAL A 105 -4.96 1.44 4.87
CA VAL A 105 -4.35 2.69 4.41
C VAL A 105 -3.00 2.39 3.74
N ARG A 106 -2.64 3.24 2.78
CA ARG A 106 -1.30 3.21 2.19
C ARG A 106 -0.24 3.64 3.21
N ASP A 107 0.89 2.95 3.19
CA ASP A 107 2.06 3.25 4.02
C ASP A 107 3.29 3.51 3.13
N GLY A 108 3.58 4.78 2.91
CA GLY A 108 4.64 5.20 2.01
C GLY A 108 4.37 4.86 0.54
N ASP A 109 5.44 4.51 -0.17
CA ASP A 109 5.41 4.16 -1.59
C ASP A 109 5.59 2.63 -1.84
N ASP A 110 5.63 1.82 -0.78
CA ASP A 110 5.93 0.38 -0.86
C ASP A 110 5.07 -0.50 0.05
N GLY A 111 4.04 0.04 0.70
CA GLY A 111 3.32 -0.73 1.69
C GLY A 111 1.88 -0.34 1.99
N LEU A 112 1.24 -1.21 2.77
CA LEU A 112 -0.10 -1.03 3.32
C LEU A 112 -0.10 -1.32 4.81
N ILE A 113 -1.00 -0.65 5.52
CA ILE A 113 -1.33 -0.94 6.92
C ILE A 113 -2.81 -1.28 7.04
N LEU A 114 -3.11 -2.35 7.75
CA LEU A 114 -4.46 -2.82 8.00
C LEU A 114 -4.69 -2.93 9.52
N ASP A 115 -5.81 -2.43 10.01
CA ASP A 115 -6.26 -2.71 11.39
C ASP A 115 -7.20 -3.92 11.36
N THR A 116 -6.64 -5.08 11.66
CA THR A 116 -7.34 -6.37 11.62
C THR A 116 -7.91 -6.77 12.99
N THR A 117 -8.00 -5.83 13.91
CA THR A 117 -8.54 -6.09 15.27
C THR A 117 -9.94 -6.73 15.18
N GLY A 118 -10.05 -7.94 15.68
CA GLY A 118 -11.29 -8.69 15.70
C GLY A 118 -11.69 -9.38 14.40
N SER A 119 -10.86 -9.36 13.33
CA SER A 119 -11.17 -10.05 12.06
C SER A 119 -10.37 -11.33 11.82
N ASP A 120 -9.33 -11.59 12.58
CA ASP A 120 -8.44 -12.76 12.44
C ASP A 120 -9.16 -14.11 12.56
N HIS A 121 -10.18 -14.20 13.41
CA HIS A 121 -10.96 -15.43 13.62
C HIS A 121 -11.70 -15.87 12.33
N LEU A 122 -12.09 -14.94 11.46
CA LEU A 122 -12.74 -15.23 10.18
C LEU A 122 -11.81 -15.92 9.18
N MET A 123 -10.49 -15.80 9.39
CA MET A 123 -9.44 -16.31 8.52
C MET A 123 -8.68 -17.52 9.11
N GLY A 124 -9.19 -18.11 10.19
CA GLY A 124 -8.51 -19.21 10.88
C GLY A 124 -7.29 -18.77 11.70
N GLY A 125 -7.30 -17.53 12.20
CA GLY A 125 -6.26 -16.92 13.02
C GLY A 125 -5.21 -16.14 12.21
N GLU A 126 -4.38 -15.37 12.92
CA GLU A 126 -3.42 -14.42 12.33
C GLU A 126 -2.41 -15.09 11.38
N ALA A 127 -1.87 -16.24 11.77
CA ALA A 127 -0.89 -16.93 10.93
C ALA A 127 -1.51 -17.44 9.61
N ALA A 128 -2.77 -17.88 9.63
CA ALA A 128 -3.50 -18.27 8.43
C ALA A 128 -3.82 -17.06 7.55
N MET A 129 -4.27 -15.97 8.16
CA MET A 129 -4.55 -14.69 7.49
C MET A 129 -3.30 -14.15 6.78
N LEU A 130 -2.13 -14.13 7.43
CA LEU A 130 -0.89 -13.68 6.79
C LEU A 130 -0.47 -14.57 5.61
N ARG A 131 -0.65 -15.89 5.71
CA ARG A 131 -0.39 -16.79 4.59
C ARG A 131 -1.32 -16.55 3.41
N GLU A 132 -2.58 -16.35 3.68
CA GLU A 132 -3.58 -16.06 2.66
C GLU A 132 -3.27 -14.72 1.97
N MET A 133 -2.97 -13.66 2.72
CA MET A 133 -2.56 -12.35 2.18
C MET A 133 -1.33 -12.48 1.26
N GLU A 134 -0.29 -13.19 1.70
CA GLU A 134 0.92 -13.43 0.91
C GLU A 134 0.61 -14.19 -0.39
N THR A 135 -0.21 -15.24 -0.30
CA THR A 135 -0.63 -16.03 -1.46
C THR A 135 -1.38 -15.17 -2.47
N GLN A 136 -2.33 -14.36 -2.01
CA GLN A 136 -3.10 -13.48 -2.88
C GLN A 136 -2.23 -12.40 -3.56
N LEU A 137 -1.28 -11.83 -2.83
CA LEU A 137 -0.32 -10.86 -3.40
C LEU A 137 0.61 -11.53 -4.41
N SER A 138 1.07 -12.75 -4.14
CA SER A 138 1.87 -13.54 -5.06
C SER A 138 1.13 -13.85 -6.36
N LEU A 139 -0.17 -14.14 -6.30
CA LEU A 139 -1.03 -14.34 -7.50
C LEU A 139 -1.16 -13.06 -8.35
N LEU A 140 -0.97 -11.89 -7.73
CA LEU A 140 -0.89 -10.61 -8.44
C LEU A 140 0.52 -10.30 -8.98
N GLY A 141 1.49 -11.22 -8.81
CA GLY A 141 2.88 -11.02 -9.19
C GLY A 141 3.67 -10.12 -8.22
N LEU A 142 3.19 -9.93 -6.99
CA LEU A 142 3.80 -9.05 -6.01
C LEU A 142 4.50 -9.84 -4.89
N THR A 143 5.79 -9.63 -4.75
CA THR A 143 6.56 -10.11 -3.59
C THR A 143 6.20 -9.27 -2.37
N SER A 144 5.86 -9.92 -1.26
CA SER A 144 5.46 -9.23 -0.05
C SER A 144 6.17 -9.75 1.20
N ARG A 145 6.30 -8.88 2.19
CA ARG A 145 6.71 -9.20 3.55
C ARG A 145 5.64 -8.68 4.50
N LEU A 146 5.18 -9.56 5.38
CA LEU A 146 4.04 -9.25 6.26
C LEU A 146 4.41 -9.47 7.72
N ALA A 147 3.82 -8.65 8.57
CA ALA A 147 3.86 -8.86 10.02
C ALA A 147 2.58 -8.35 10.66
N VAL A 148 2.16 -9.00 11.76
CA VAL A 148 1.08 -8.53 12.63
C VAL A 148 1.62 -8.25 14.02
N ALA A 149 1.24 -7.10 14.60
CA ALA A 149 1.68 -6.66 15.92
C ALA A 149 0.63 -5.74 16.57
N PRO A 150 0.75 -5.42 17.87
CA PRO A 150 -0.20 -4.56 18.57
C PRO A 150 -0.22 -3.11 18.09
N THR A 151 0.81 -2.66 17.41
CA THR A 151 0.96 -1.27 16.95
C THR A 151 1.40 -1.19 15.50
N TRP A 152 1.09 -0.08 14.84
CA TRP A 152 1.59 0.21 13.51
C TRP A 152 3.13 0.16 13.47
N GLY A 153 3.80 0.88 14.39
CA GLY A 153 5.26 0.93 14.43
C GLY A 153 5.90 -0.44 14.59
N ALA A 154 5.35 -1.31 15.43
CA ALA A 154 5.86 -2.66 15.61
C ALA A 154 5.63 -3.54 14.37
N ALA A 155 4.42 -3.54 13.81
CA ALA A 155 4.12 -4.29 12.59
C ALA A 155 5.02 -3.85 11.44
N TRP A 156 5.21 -2.54 11.26
CA TRP A 156 6.07 -1.96 10.24
C TRP A 156 7.53 -2.41 10.36
N ALA A 157 8.08 -2.33 11.57
CA ALA A 157 9.46 -2.73 11.84
C ALA A 157 9.67 -4.23 11.57
N LEU A 158 8.73 -5.07 12.01
CA LEU A 158 8.79 -6.52 11.83
C LEU A 158 8.63 -6.92 10.36
N ALA A 159 7.73 -6.29 9.60
CA ALA A 159 7.57 -6.58 8.19
C ALA A 159 8.85 -6.29 7.38
N ARG A 160 9.58 -5.22 7.72
CA ARG A 160 10.79 -4.82 7.00
C ARG A 160 12.06 -5.51 7.47
N PHE A 161 12.22 -5.74 8.76
CA PHE A 161 13.47 -6.18 9.36
C PHE A 161 13.37 -7.49 10.17
N GLY A 162 12.17 -7.95 10.47
CA GLY A 162 11.90 -9.19 11.19
C GLY A 162 11.86 -10.43 10.29
N PRO A 163 11.58 -11.60 10.87
CA PRO A 163 11.28 -12.81 10.13
C PRO A 163 10.07 -12.65 9.20
N VAL A 164 10.00 -13.46 8.15
CA VAL A 164 8.85 -13.48 7.25
C VAL A 164 7.60 -13.93 7.99
N ARG A 165 6.47 -13.26 7.76
CA ARG A 165 5.17 -13.54 8.40
C ARG A 165 5.25 -13.52 9.93
N SER A 166 5.88 -12.48 10.48
CA SER A 166 6.00 -12.32 11.93
C SER A 166 4.65 -12.09 12.59
N VAL A 167 4.34 -12.90 13.60
CA VAL A 167 3.25 -12.67 14.54
C VAL A 167 3.86 -12.24 15.86
N CYS A 168 3.42 -11.09 16.41
CA CYS A 168 3.97 -10.51 17.62
C CYS A 168 2.85 -10.14 18.60
N GLY A 169 2.91 -10.70 19.81
CA GLY A 169 2.03 -10.35 20.92
C GLY A 169 2.48 -9.06 21.62
N LEU A 170 1.62 -8.54 22.54
CA LEU A 170 1.91 -7.32 23.27
C LEU A 170 3.16 -7.47 24.14
N ASP A 171 3.25 -8.56 24.91
CA ASP A 171 4.35 -8.82 25.83
C ASP A 171 5.67 -9.12 25.11
N GLU A 172 5.58 -9.59 23.86
CA GLU A 172 6.75 -9.90 23.05
C GLU A 172 7.32 -8.66 22.34
N THR A 173 6.53 -7.60 22.18
CA THR A 173 6.88 -6.42 21.38
C THR A 173 8.22 -5.79 21.77
N PRO A 174 8.54 -5.54 23.06
CA PRO A 174 9.78 -4.89 23.43
C PRO A 174 11.03 -5.69 23.02
N TRP A 175 11.06 -7.00 23.26
CA TRP A 175 12.24 -7.79 22.96
C TRP A 175 12.36 -8.12 21.46
N LYS A 176 11.25 -8.34 20.74
CA LYS A 176 11.28 -8.52 19.28
C LYS A 176 11.77 -7.27 18.57
N LEU A 177 11.28 -6.09 18.98
CA LEU A 177 11.73 -4.82 18.42
C LEU A 177 13.17 -4.50 18.81
N GLY A 178 13.59 -4.81 20.04
CA GLY A 178 14.93 -4.50 20.54
C GLY A 178 16.05 -5.05 19.66
N ALA A 179 15.87 -6.22 19.08
CA ALA A 179 16.84 -6.85 18.18
C ALA A 179 16.93 -6.20 16.79
N LEU A 180 15.91 -5.41 16.38
CA LEU A 180 15.82 -4.83 15.05
C LEU A 180 16.69 -3.58 14.91
N PRO A 181 17.15 -3.27 13.68
CA PRO A 181 17.90 -2.04 13.43
C PRO A 181 17.06 -0.79 13.74
N VAL A 182 17.73 0.27 14.17
CA VAL A 182 17.09 1.57 14.52
C VAL A 182 16.28 2.17 13.36
N ALA A 183 16.56 1.79 12.13
CA ALA A 183 15.75 2.13 10.96
C ALA A 183 14.29 1.65 11.08
N GLY A 184 14.01 0.64 11.90
CA GLY A 184 12.66 0.18 12.24
C GLY A 184 11.78 1.23 12.96
N LEU A 185 12.36 2.31 13.45
CA LEU A 185 11.62 3.43 14.05
C LEU A 185 11.05 4.45 13.04
N ARG A 186 11.14 4.22 11.73
CA ARG A 186 10.61 5.12 10.69
C ARG A 186 11.11 6.56 10.81
N LEU A 187 12.38 6.73 11.14
CA LEU A 187 13.04 8.03 11.28
C LEU A 187 13.60 8.49 9.93
N ASN A 188 13.76 9.80 9.76
CA ASN A 188 14.41 10.36 8.59
C ASN A 188 15.91 10.01 8.54
N GLY A 189 16.52 10.15 7.35
CA GLY A 189 17.92 9.76 7.11
C GLY A 189 18.93 10.49 7.99
N GLU A 190 18.70 11.77 8.27
CA GLU A 190 19.59 12.58 9.12
C GLU A 190 19.59 12.08 10.57
N THR A 191 18.42 11.81 11.13
CA THR A 191 18.30 11.26 12.49
C THR A 191 18.88 9.86 12.57
N LEU A 192 18.64 9.02 11.56
CA LEU A 192 19.25 7.67 11.50
C LEU A 192 20.78 7.75 11.46
N LEU A 193 21.35 8.64 10.65
CA LEU A 193 22.79 8.85 10.59
C LEU A 193 23.34 9.33 11.93
N LEU A 194 22.67 10.28 12.59
CA LEU A 194 23.04 10.77 13.91
C LEU A 194 23.05 9.64 14.95
N LEU A 195 21.97 8.84 15.02
CA LEU A 195 21.88 7.72 15.98
C LEU A 195 23.00 6.68 15.73
N ARG A 196 23.26 6.34 14.46
CA ARG A 196 24.35 5.43 14.09
C ARG A 196 25.72 5.96 14.50
N ARG A 197 25.99 7.26 14.34
CA ARG A 197 27.24 7.92 14.82
C ARG A 197 27.38 7.89 16.34
N LEU A 198 26.26 7.91 17.07
CA LEU A 198 26.23 7.74 18.53
C LEU A 198 26.33 6.26 18.98
N GLY A 199 26.47 5.33 18.06
CA GLY A 199 26.52 3.88 18.37
C GLY A 199 25.15 3.24 18.57
N LEU A 200 24.03 3.98 18.44
CA LEU A 200 22.66 3.49 18.62
C LEU A 200 22.18 2.84 17.34
N LYS A 201 22.60 1.60 17.08
CA LYS A 201 22.36 0.88 15.83
C LYS A 201 21.06 0.06 15.85
N THR A 202 20.58 -0.33 17.02
CA THR A 202 19.37 -1.12 17.22
C THR A 202 18.32 -0.34 17.99
N ILE A 203 17.06 -0.78 17.90
CA ILE A 203 15.96 -0.21 18.69
C ILE A 203 16.21 -0.42 20.18
N GLY A 204 16.74 -1.59 20.58
CA GLY A 204 17.13 -1.87 21.97
C GLY A 204 18.15 -0.87 22.51
N ALA A 205 19.19 -0.55 21.73
CA ALA A 205 20.15 0.46 22.12
C ALA A 205 19.50 1.84 22.36
N VAL A 206 18.43 2.20 21.63
CA VAL A 206 17.66 3.42 21.87
C VAL A 206 16.78 3.29 23.13
N MET A 207 16.22 2.11 23.41
CA MET A 207 15.46 1.83 24.63
C MET A 207 16.29 2.01 25.90
N ASP A 208 17.57 1.66 25.84
CA ASP A 208 18.51 1.74 26.97
C ASP A 208 18.98 3.17 27.28
N VAL A 209 18.74 4.13 26.37
CA VAL A 209 19.07 5.53 26.62
C VAL A 209 18.10 6.14 27.63
N PRO A 210 18.58 6.85 28.67
CA PRO A 210 17.71 7.54 29.60
C PRO A 210 16.74 8.48 28.87
N ARG A 211 15.43 8.32 29.10
CA ARG A 211 14.37 9.09 28.40
C ARG A 211 14.59 10.60 28.42
N LEU A 212 15.06 11.12 29.56
CA LEU A 212 15.32 12.56 29.73
C LEU A 212 16.38 13.06 28.74
N SER A 213 17.38 12.25 28.42
CA SER A 213 18.44 12.59 27.45
C SER A 213 17.86 12.71 26.03
N LEU A 214 17.02 11.75 25.64
CA LEU A 214 16.30 11.79 24.35
C LEU A 214 15.33 12.98 24.29
N THR A 215 14.56 13.20 25.34
CA THR A 215 13.61 14.33 25.42
C THR A 215 14.33 15.66 25.22
N ARG A 216 15.43 15.92 25.96
CA ARG A 216 16.20 17.18 25.85
C ARG A 216 16.76 17.38 24.45
N ARG A 217 17.27 16.32 23.82
CA ARG A 217 17.89 16.42 22.51
C ARG A 217 16.89 16.61 21.37
N PHE A 218 15.70 15.99 21.47
CA PHE A 218 14.72 15.95 20.40
C PHE A 218 13.41 16.71 20.74
N VAL A 219 13.42 17.61 21.74
CA VAL A 219 12.22 18.31 22.23
C VAL A 219 11.45 19.08 21.15
N LYS A 220 12.15 19.64 20.16
CA LYS A 220 11.56 20.40 19.04
C LYS A 220 11.52 19.61 17.73
N ALA A 221 11.93 18.35 17.75
CA ALA A 221 11.99 17.53 16.53
C ALA A 221 10.58 17.13 16.09
N ALA A 222 10.33 17.20 14.78
CA ALA A 222 9.11 16.67 14.19
C ALA A 222 9.03 15.14 14.39
N LEU A 223 7.85 14.55 14.26
CA LEU A 223 7.61 13.13 14.53
C LEU A 223 8.60 12.20 13.79
N HIS A 224 8.86 12.46 12.50
CA HIS A 224 9.79 11.67 11.68
C HIS A 224 11.28 11.87 12.04
N ALA A 225 11.59 12.79 12.93
CA ALA A 225 12.93 13.08 13.44
C ALA A 225 13.04 12.84 14.95
N ASN A 226 12.00 12.36 15.63
CA ASN A 226 11.96 12.17 17.07
C ASN A 226 11.97 10.67 17.44
N PRO A 227 13.14 10.09 17.81
CA PRO A 227 13.25 8.68 18.11
C PRO A 227 12.44 8.26 19.33
N LEU A 228 12.24 9.13 20.34
CA LEU A 228 11.47 8.82 21.53
C LEU A 228 9.98 8.69 21.21
N MET A 229 9.42 9.62 20.44
CA MET A 229 8.01 9.56 20.03
C MET A 229 7.72 8.32 19.17
N ARG A 230 8.61 8.02 18.21
CA ARG A 230 8.49 6.82 17.37
C ARG A 230 8.62 5.52 18.17
N LEU A 231 9.52 5.51 19.14
CA LEU A 231 9.66 4.38 20.07
C LEU A 231 8.39 4.19 20.91
N ASP A 232 7.83 5.28 21.45
CA ASP A 232 6.60 5.23 22.25
C ASP A 232 5.40 4.76 21.42
N GLN A 233 5.30 5.16 20.15
CA GLN A 233 4.30 4.64 19.22
C GLN A 233 4.51 3.14 18.95
N ALA A 234 5.75 2.72 18.68
CA ALA A 234 6.06 1.32 18.41
C ALA A 234 5.78 0.42 19.62
N LEU A 235 6.02 0.90 20.84
CA LEU A 235 5.73 0.20 22.10
C LEU A 235 4.29 0.35 22.60
N GLY A 236 3.43 1.10 21.89
CA GLY A 236 2.03 1.30 22.26
C GLY A 236 1.81 2.27 23.43
N LYS A 237 2.84 3.02 23.85
CA LYS A 237 2.72 4.04 24.90
C LYS A 237 2.01 5.29 24.40
N THR A 238 2.08 5.55 23.11
CA THR A 238 1.36 6.63 22.41
C THR A 238 0.56 6.04 21.26
N PRO A 239 -0.73 6.38 21.12
CA PRO A 239 -1.57 5.84 20.06
C PRO A 239 -1.12 6.31 18.67
N GLU A 240 -1.22 5.41 17.70
CA GLU A 240 -1.04 5.69 16.28
C GLU A 240 -2.24 5.11 15.53
N PRO A 241 -3.29 5.93 15.26
CA PRO A 241 -4.50 5.43 14.61
C PRO A 241 -4.25 5.12 13.13
N VAL A 242 -4.90 4.07 12.63
CA VAL A 242 -5.03 3.80 11.20
C VAL A 242 -6.29 4.53 10.73
N ALA A 243 -6.12 5.54 9.89
CA ALA A 243 -7.25 6.22 9.26
C ALA A 243 -7.79 5.34 8.11
N SER A 244 -9.10 5.12 8.08
CA SER A 244 -9.74 4.46 6.94
C SER A 244 -9.92 5.45 5.79
N ILE A 245 -9.80 4.95 4.55
CA ILE A 245 -10.33 5.67 3.40
C ILE A 245 -11.86 5.53 3.46
N ASP A 246 -12.56 6.63 3.73
CA ASP A 246 -14.00 6.63 4.03
C ASP A 246 -14.91 6.26 2.85
N ALA A 247 -14.42 6.26 1.63
CA ALA A 247 -15.23 5.91 0.47
C ALA A 247 -14.90 4.50 -0.06
N PRO A 248 -15.88 3.59 -0.13
CA PRO A 248 -15.73 2.39 -0.95
C PRO A 248 -15.46 2.81 -2.41
N PRO A 249 -14.75 1.96 -3.20
CA PRO A 249 -14.60 2.23 -4.63
C PRO A 249 -15.98 2.43 -5.23
N ARG A 250 -16.18 3.53 -5.92
CA ARG A 250 -17.42 3.73 -6.66
C ARG A 250 -17.37 2.79 -7.86
N ILE A 251 -18.16 1.73 -7.80
CA ILE A 251 -18.42 0.92 -8.99
C ILE A 251 -19.25 1.80 -9.89
N HIS A 252 -18.81 2.01 -11.13
CA HIS A 252 -19.52 2.83 -12.09
C HIS A 252 -19.42 2.20 -13.48
N VAL A 253 -20.45 2.39 -14.23
CA VAL A 253 -20.56 2.09 -15.66
C VAL A 253 -20.89 3.37 -16.40
N GLN A 254 -20.46 3.49 -17.65
CA GLN A 254 -20.77 4.64 -18.48
C GLN A 254 -20.94 4.22 -19.94
N THR A 255 -21.82 4.89 -20.63
CA THR A 255 -21.91 4.79 -22.09
C THR A 255 -21.64 6.14 -22.73
N LYS A 256 -20.93 6.16 -23.85
CA LYS A 256 -20.71 7.35 -24.67
C LYS A 256 -21.63 7.27 -25.87
N LEU A 257 -22.48 8.26 -26.00
CA LEU A 257 -23.39 8.33 -27.12
C LEU A 257 -22.70 8.94 -28.33
N PRO A 258 -22.83 8.36 -29.53
CA PRO A 258 -22.21 8.91 -30.74
C PRO A 258 -22.84 10.25 -31.15
N GLU A 259 -24.10 10.47 -30.83
CA GLU A 259 -24.84 11.69 -31.10
C GLU A 259 -25.66 12.13 -29.86
N PRO A 260 -25.96 13.45 -29.72
CA PRO A 260 -26.81 13.93 -28.65
C PRO A 260 -28.23 13.34 -28.76
N ILE A 261 -28.75 12.86 -27.63
CA ILE A 261 -30.13 12.35 -27.55
C ILE A 261 -30.94 13.17 -26.55
N GLN A 262 -32.26 13.20 -26.75
CA GLN A 262 -33.18 13.92 -25.85
C GLN A 262 -33.53 13.08 -24.62
N ASP A 263 -33.66 11.76 -24.77
CA ASP A 263 -34.06 10.85 -23.70
C ASP A 263 -33.03 9.76 -23.50
N PRO A 264 -32.24 9.81 -22.40
CA PRO A 264 -31.23 8.82 -22.07
C PRO A 264 -31.81 7.53 -21.44
N THR A 265 -33.11 7.47 -21.14
CA THR A 265 -33.70 6.34 -20.39
C THR A 265 -33.59 5.01 -21.13
N SER A 266 -33.53 5.02 -22.47
CA SER A 266 -33.37 3.83 -23.29
C SER A 266 -32.03 3.08 -23.05
N HIS A 267 -31.02 3.75 -22.50
CA HIS A 267 -29.70 3.17 -22.16
C HIS A 267 -29.61 2.69 -20.70
N LEU A 268 -30.61 2.95 -19.86
CA LEU A 268 -30.59 2.55 -18.46
C LEU A 268 -30.59 1.02 -18.25
N PRO A 269 -31.35 0.21 -19.03
CA PRO A 269 -31.34 -1.24 -18.86
C PRO A 269 -29.93 -1.83 -19.01
N GLU A 270 -29.22 -1.50 -20.10
CA GLU A 270 -27.85 -1.97 -20.38
C GLU A 270 -26.87 -1.52 -19.28
N LEU A 271 -26.95 -0.25 -18.87
CA LEU A 271 -26.11 0.26 -17.76
C LEU A 271 -26.40 -0.44 -16.43
N CYS A 272 -27.65 -0.79 -16.14
CA CYS A 272 -27.99 -1.56 -14.95
C CYS A 272 -27.48 -2.99 -15.00
N GLU A 273 -27.51 -3.63 -16.18
CA GLU A 273 -26.94 -4.97 -16.39
C GLU A 273 -25.43 -4.95 -16.17
N ASP A 274 -24.69 -4.07 -16.83
CA ASP A 274 -23.24 -3.92 -16.69
C ASP A 274 -22.82 -3.61 -15.25
N LEU A 275 -23.57 -2.76 -14.56
CA LEU A 275 -23.33 -2.43 -13.16
C LEU A 275 -23.52 -3.65 -12.25
N CYS A 276 -24.58 -4.43 -12.48
CA CYS A 276 -24.88 -5.63 -11.71
C CYS A 276 -23.85 -6.74 -11.97
N GLU A 277 -23.33 -6.84 -13.19
CA GLU A 277 -22.24 -7.74 -13.52
C GLU A 277 -20.95 -7.39 -12.75
N GLN A 278 -20.55 -6.11 -12.74
CA GLN A 278 -19.39 -5.64 -11.95
C GLN A 278 -19.59 -5.88 -10.45
N LEU A 279 -20.79 -5.61 -9.92
CA LEU A 279 -21.12 -5.88 -8.52
C LEU A 279 -21.04 -7.36 -8.20
N SER A 280 -21.45 -8.23 -9.13
CA SER A 280 -21.38 -9.68 -8.99
C SER A 280 -19.93 -10.17 -8.92
N HIS A 281 -19.07 -9.68 -9.82
CA HIS A 281 -17.63 -10.02 -9.83
C HIS A 281 -16.91 -9.63 -8.54
N THR A 282 -17.34 -8.55 -7.90
CA THR A 282 -16.76 -8.10 -6.62
C THR A 282 -17.45 -8.65 -5.39
N GLY A 283 -18.51 -9.47 -5.55
CA GLY A 283 -19.31 -10.00 -4.45
C GLY A 283 -20.12 -8.94 -3.68
N GLN A 284 -20.26 -7.74 -4.26
CA GLN A 284 -20.95 -6.60 -3.64
C GLN A 284 -22.39 -6.48 -4.12
N GLY A 285 -23.17 -5.66 -3.44
CA GLY A 285 -24.51 -5.26 -3.85
C GLY A 285 -24.70 -3.77 -3.63
N CYS A 286 -25.67 -3.19 -4.36
CA CYS A 286 -25.95 -1.77 -4.36
C CYS A 286 -27.05 -1.43 -3.36
N ARG A 287 -26.90 -0.31 -2.63
CA ARG A 287 -27.93 0.32 -1.80
C ARG A 287 -28.25 1.76 -2.22
N GLN A 288 -27.36 2.36 -3.00
CA GLN A 288 -27.55 3.72 -3.49
C GLN A 288 -26.91 3.84 -4.87
N LEU A 289 -27.65 4.42 -5.81
CA LEU A 289 -27.19 4.69 -7.16
C LEU A 289 -27.22 6.19 -7.43
N HIS A 290 -26.23 6.63 -8.21
CA HIS A 290 -26.17 7.97 -8.75
C HIS A 290 -26.14 7.88 -10.27
N LEU A 291 -27.18 8.37 -10.91
CA LEU A 291 -27.20 8.54 -12.37
C LEU A 291 -26.75 9.97 -12.67
N THR A 292 -25.77 10.10 -13.55
CA THR A 292 -25.26 11.40 -13.99
C THR A 292 -25.34 11.48 -15.50
N VAL A 293 -25.95 12.53 -16.00
CA VAL A 293 -26.08 12.82 -17.44
C VAL A 293 -25.30 14.10 -17.74
N TYR A 294 -24.38 14.00 -18.70
CA TYR A 294 -23.60 15.13 -19.22
C TYR A 294 -24.29 15.66 -20.47
N LYS A 295 -24.73 16.90 -20.44
CA LYS A 295 -25.39 17.56 -21.55
C LYS A 295 -24.40 18.22 -22.49
N THR A 296 -24.84 18.49 -23.72
CA THR A 296 -24.02 19.13 -24.77
C THR A 296 -23.70 20.61 -24.51
N ASP A 297 -24.46 21.27 -23.67
CA ASP A 297 -24.23 22.65 -23.22
C ASP A 297 -23.22 22.76 -22.06
N GLY A 298 -22.67 21.61 -21.60
CA GLY A 298 -21.74 21.53 -20.50
C GLY A 298 -22.40 21.43 -19.13
N GLU A 299 -23.72 21.47 -19.03
CA GLU A 299 -24.43 21.22 -17.78
C GLU A 299 -24.40 19.73 -17.41
N VAL A 300 -24.45 19.47 -16.11
CA VAL A 300 -24.49 18.11 -15.54
C VAL A 300 -25.77 17.97 -14.73
N SER A 301 -26.59 16.97 -15.07
CA SER A 301 -27.76 16.61 -14.28
C SER A 301 -27.49 15.30 -13.55
N SER A 302 -27.88 15.20 -12.28
CA SER A 302 -27.71 13.97 -11.50
C SER A 302 -28.94 13.69 -10.65
N ILE A 303 -29.26 12.40 -10.51
CA ILE A 303 -30.28 11.90 -9.60
C ILE A 303 -29.68 10.79 -8.73
N THR A 304 -30.14 10.71 -7.49
CA THR A 304 -29.74 9.69 -6.54
C THR A 304 -30.95 8.90 -6.11
N VAL A 305 -30.87 7.58 -6.22
CA VAL A 305 -31.91 6.66 -5.75
C VAL A 305 -31.31 5.67 -4.75
N ALA A 306 -32.14 5.20 -3.82
CA ALA A 306 -31.71 4.26 -2.79
C ALA A 306 -32.70 3.10 -2.69
N THR A 307 -32.15 1.90 -2.37
CA THR A 307 -32.93 0.69 -2.13
C THR A 307 -33.04 0.41 -0.63
N SER A 308 -34.13 -0.20 -0.21
CA SER A 308 -34.34 -0.60 1.20
C SER A 308 -33.41 -1.73 1.63
N ALA A 309 -33.02 -2.60 0.71
CA ALA A 309 -32.09 -3.71 0.91
C ALA A 309 -31.01 -3.72 -0.16
N THR A 310 -29.86 -4.32 0.13
CA THR A 310 -28.79 -4.51 -0.85
C THR A 310 -29.27 -5.39 -2.01
N THR A 311 -29.14 -4.93 -3.24
CA THR A 311 -29.59 -5.65 -4.44
C THR A 311 -28.52 -5.69 -5.53
N ARG A 312 -28.67 -6.67 -6.45
CA ARG A 312 -27.91 -6.82 -7.70
C ARG A 312 -28.86 -7.22 -8.84
N ASP A 313 -30.15 -6.94 -8.69
CA ASP A 313 -31.14 -7.23 -9.71
C ASP A 313 -31.24 -6.05 -10.68
N PRO A 314 -30.83 -6.18 -11.96
CA PRO A 314 -30.88 -5.11 -12.94
C PRO A 314 -32.26 -4.53 -13.13
N ASN A 315 -33.30 -5.40 -13.15
CA ASN A 315 -34.68 -4.97 -13.33
C ASN A 315 -35.17 -4.12 -12.16
N HIS A 316 -34.79 -4.53 -10.95
CA HIS A 316 -35.12 -3.75 -9.75
C HIS A 316 -34.43 -2.38 -9.77
N LEU A 317 -33.13 -2.33 -10.15
CA LEU A 317 -32.40 -1.08 -10.24
C LEU A 317 -32.93 -0.15 -11.32
N HIS A 318 -33.27 -0.69 -12.50
CA HIS A 318 -33.88 0.06 -13.59
C HIS A 318 -35.24 0.66 -13.18
N ALA A 319 -36.06 -0.08 -12.44
CA ALA A 319 -37.38 0.37 -12.03
C ALA A 319 -37.34 1.53 -11.00
N LEU A 320 -36.19 1.93 -10.50
CA LEU A 320 -36.01 3.05 -9.57
C LEU A 320 -35.88 4.40 -10.29
N PHE A 321 -35.63 4.40 -11.59
CA PHE A 321 -35.49 5.58 -12.45
C PHE A 321 -36.68 5.80 -13.34
#